data_74952bee05e2ad3a76334bc16fec2ecd
#
_entry.id   74952bee05e2ad3a76334bc16fec2ecd
#
_cell.length_a   1.000
_cell.length_b   1.000
_cell.length_c   1.000
_cell.angle_alpha   90.00
_cell.angle_beta   90.00
_cell.angle_gamma   90.00
#
_symmetry.space_group_name_H-M   'P 1'
#
loop_
_entity.id
_entity.type
_entity.pdbx_description
1 polymer ?
#
loop_
_entity_poly.entity_id
_entity_poly.type
_entity_poly.pdbx_seq_one_letter_code
_entity_poly.pdbx_strand_id
1 'polypeptide(L)'
;WGTYIYNYGRPQGRNFLIANALFWAKEYHVDGLRMDAVASMLYLDYGKKNGEWVANMYGGNENLDAVAFFKQLNAVYKKKNRTSMLIAEESTAWPMVTGDIKDGSLGFDYKWNMGWMNDFLDFMSADPLFRKGRYGELTFSMIYAYSEDFILVISHDEVVHGKCSMINKMPEADISEKFADLRTAYGFMYTHPGKKLLFMGQDFGQFNEWWEKKSLDWDELSKEYNQKLHRYMKDLNVLYKKEPALYELDYNPEGFEWINNISADECIVSYVRRAKNGDELLVVVSFTPVLREKYKIGVPKAGHYKEIFNSNAKKYGGTGKLNSRVKVSQESECDNRKDSIYITIPPLGMCIFRHVDEETVTADEIEIPEIVDTKITKSENVPKAEKVKAKKKEMPGEINKETQKDSKIEKQKKKETQRETKKETQ
;
A
#
# COMPACT_ATOMS: atom_id res chain seq x y z
N TRP A 1 10.14 21.97 16.07
CA TRP A 1 8.75 22.35 16.36
C TRP A 1 8.65 23.55 17.32
N GLY A 2 9.72 23.97 18.03
CA GLY A 2 9.70 25.07 18.98
C GLY A 2 8.94 24.75 20.30
N THR A 3 8.64 23.49 20.56
CA THR A 3 7.96 23.02 21.76
C THR A 3 8.94 22.38 22.76
N TYR A 4 8.55 22.32 24.04
CA TYR A 4 9.34 21.63 25.04
C TYR A 4 9.14 20.12 24.96
N ILE A 5 10.20 19.36 25.25
CA ILE A 5 10.19 17.91 25.36
C ILE A 5 10.07 17.55 26.86
N TYR A 6 9.22 16.59 27.19
CA TYR A 6 9.11 16.08 28.57
C TYR A 6 10.44 15.44 29.01
N ASN A 7 10.79 15.64 30.27
CA ASN A 7 11.91 14.93 30.87
C ASN A 7 11.44 13.55 31.37
N TYR A 8 11.64 12.51 30.50
CA TYR A 8 11.23 11.14 30.79
C TYR A 8 12.05 10.49 31.91
N GLY A 9 13.21 11.06 32.31
CA GLY A 9 14.00 10.62 33.44
C GLY A 9 13.38 10.98 34.80
N ARG A 10 12.48 11.97 34.85
CA ARG A 10 11.82 12.38 36.11
C ARG A 10 10.61 11.50 36.42
N PRO A 11 10.55 10.86 37.62
CA PRO A 11 9.41 10.04 38.04
C PRO A 11 8.07 10.77 37.97
N GLN A 12 8.03 12.07 38.32
CA GLN A 12 6.82 12.89 38.25
C GLN A 12 6.29 13.06 36.84
N GLY A 13 7.18 13.31 35.85
CA GLY A 13 6.82 13.41 34.44
C GLY A 13 6.27 12.09 33.90
N ARG A 14 6.97 10.97 34.17
CA ARG A 14 6.48 9.63 33.81
C ARG A 14 5.12 9.32 34.43
N ASN A 15 4.96 9.57 35.72
CA ASN A 15 3.70 9.32 36.42
C ASN A 15 2.55 10.15 35.83
N PHE A 16 2.79 11.40 35.48
CA PHE A 16 1.80 12.27 34.85
C PHE A 16 1.33 11.69 33.51
N LEU A 17 2.25 11.28 32.64
CA LEU A 17 1.93 10.74 31.32
C LEU A 17 1.23 9.37 31.41
N ILE A 18 1.69 8.48 32.30
CA ILE A 18 1.05 7.18 32.54
C ILE A 18 -0.35 7.36 33.13
N ALA A 19 -0.51 8.26 34.11
CA ALA A 19 -1.81 8.56 34.69
C ALA A 19 -2.79 9.13 33.67
N ASN A 20 -2.30 9.99 32.75
CA ASN A 20 -3.11 10.49 31.64
C ASN A 20 -3.62 9.35 30.73
N ALA A 21 -2.76 8.43 30.33
CA ALA A 21 -3.17 7.29 29.51
C ALA A 21 -4.23 6.42 30.24
N LEU A 22 -4.01 6.15 31.52
CA LEU A 22 -4.96 5.37 32.33
C LEU A 22 -6.28 6.11 32.56
N PHE A 23 -6.25 7.45 32.65
CA PHE A 23 -7.45 8.28 32.78
C PHE A 23 -8.38 8.11 31.55
N TRP A 24 -7.85 8.24 30.35
CA TRP A 24 -8.64 8.08 29.14
C TRP A 24 -9.24 6.68 29.01
N ALA A 25 -8.48 5.65 29.34
CA ALA A 25 -8.98 4.28 29.31
C ALA A 25 -10.05 4.02 30.38
N LYS A 26 -9.84 4.54 31.62
CA LYS A 26 -10.72 4.24 32.76
C LYS A 26 -11.99 5.09 32.77
N GLU A 27 -11.87 6.41 32.54
CA GLU A 27 -13.00 7.33 32.66
C GLU A 27 -13.78 7.51 31.35
N TYR A 28 -13.10 7.39 30.19
CA TYR A 28 -13.72 7.55 28.87
C TYR A 28 -13.88 6.23 28.11
N HIS A 29 -13.36 5.13 28.65
CA HIS A 29 -13.49 3.79 28.08
C HIS A 29 -13.01 3.68 26.63
N VAL A 30 -11.91 4.39 26.29
CA VAL A 30 -11.32 4.29 24.96
C VAL A 30 -10.73 2.89 24.74
N ASP A 31 -10.89 2.35 23.50
CA ASP A 31 -10.40 1.04 23.14
C ASP A 31 -8.89 1.02 22.85
N GLY A 32 -8.27 2.18 22.71
CA GLY A 32 -6.82 2.32 22.52
C GLY A 32 -6.38 3.76 22.47
N LEU A 33 -5.06 3.95 22.50
CA LEU A 33 -4.40 5.25 22.37
C LEU A 33 -3.31 5.16 21.31
N ARG A 34 -3.25 6.14 20.43
CA ARG A 34 -2.17 6.31 19.47
C ARG A 34 -1.21 7.38 20.00
N MET A 35 0.07 7.07 20.05
CA MET A 35 1.13 7.99 20.40
C MET A 35 1.71 8.61 19.14
N ASP A 36 1.64 9.93 19.11
CA ASP A 36 2.14 10.78 18.04
C ASP A 36 3.65 10.94 18.12
N ALA A 37 4.31 10.95 16.95
CA ALA A 37 5.71 11.31 16.78
C ALA A 37 6.67 10.59 17.76
N VAL A 38 6.51 9.28 17.96
CA VAL A 38 7.32 8.48 18.90
C VAL A 38 8.81 8.60 18.58
N ALA A 39 9.20 8.72 17.31
CA ALA A 39 10.58 8.97 16.90
C ALA A 39 11.18 10.21 17.57
N SER A 40 10.42 11.29 17.72
CA SER A 40 10.88 12.53 18.37
C SER A 40 11.21 12.36 19.85
N MET A 41 10.64 11.33 20.48
CA MET A 41 10.91 10.97 21.87
C MET A 41 12.10 10.02 22.00
N LEU A 42 12.23 9.08 21.04
CA LEU A 42 13.26 8.03 21.05
C LEU A 42 14.66 8.53 20.73
N TYR A 43 14.79 9.60 19.91
CA TYR A 43 16.08 10.08 19.45
C TYR A 43 16.41 11.45 20.04
N LEU A 44 17.60 11.56 20.67
CA LEU A 44 18.10 12.79 21.28
C LEU A 44 18.43 13.88 20.24
N ASP A 45 18.80 13.47 19.03
CA ASP A 45 19.13 14.31 17.88
C ASP A 45 17.98 14.59 16.93
N TYR A 46 16.75 14.09 17.22
CA TYR A 46 15.60 14.27 16.33
C TYR A 46 15.33 15.74 16.04
N GLY A 47 15.42 16.12 14.74
CA GLY A 47 15.20 17.50 14.31
C GLY A 47 16.24 18.51 14.76
N LYS A 48 17.39 18.10 15.29
CA LYS A 48 18.47 18.94 15.78
C LYS A 48 19.69 18.91 14.87
N LYS A 49 20.45 20.01 14.86
CA LYS A 49 21.72 20.09 14.14
C LYS A 49 22.86 19.46 14.94
N ASN A 50 23.97 19.19 14.28
CA ASN A 50 25.20 18.76 14.94
C ASN A 50 25.62 19.77 16.02
N GLY A 51 25.87 19.28 17.24
CA GLY A 51 26.21 20.10 18.40
C GLY A 51 25.04 20.66 19.21
N GLU A 52 23.78 20.47 18.77
CA GLU A 52 22.59 20.91 19.49
C GLU A 52 21.99 19.82 20.41
N TRP A 53 22.61 18.66 20.48
CA TRP A 53 22.19 17.54 21.33
C TRP A 53 23.37 16.90 22.05
N VAL A 54 23.09 16.17 23.13
CA VAL A 54 24.10 15.47 23.93
C VAL A 54 23.84 13.97 23.83
N ALA A 55 24.90 13.22 23.53
CA ALA A 55 24.83 11.76 23.46
C ALA A 55 24.46 11.14 24.81
N ASN A 56 23.83 9.97 24.78
CA ASN A 56 23.53 9.18 25.97
C ASN A 56 24.83 8.65 26.62
N MET A 57 24.72 8.01 27.77
CA MET A 57 25.86 7.50 28.53
C MET A 57 26.72 6.46 27.79
N TYR A 58 26.22 5.91 26.68
CA TYR A 58 26.93 4.95 25.82
C TYR A 58 27.47 5.58 24.54
N GLY A 59 27.26 6.90 24.35
CA GLY A 59 27.71 7.65 23.18
C GLY A 59 26.73 7.61 22.00
N GLY A 60 25.56 7.00 22.15
CA GLY A 60 24.52 6.92 21.12
C GLY A 60 23.53 8.08 21.18
N ASN A 61 22.61 8.11 20.20
CA ASN A 61 21.57 9.13 20.08
C ASN A 61 20.20 8.66 20.64
N GLU A 62 20.13 7.45 21.17
CA GLU A 62 18.90 6.93 21.77
C GLU A 62 18.60 7.61 23.10
N ASN A 63 17.37 8.04 23.31
CA ASN A 63 16.86 8.55 24.58
C ASN A 63 16.47 7.38 25.50
N LEU A 64 17.42 6.91 26.31
CA LEU A 64 17.22 5.75 27.18
C LEU A 64 16.11 5.95 28.19
N ASP A 65 15.86 7.19 28.65
CA ASP A 65 14.77 7.53 29.56
C ASP A 65 13.41 7.41 28.87
N ALA A 66 13.29 7.78 27.59
CA ALA A 66 12.08 7.58 26.80
C ALA A 66 11.83 6.10 26.53
N VAL A 67 12.86 5.32 26.22
CA VAL A 67 12.75 3.86 26.09
C VAL A 67 12.21 3.23 27.37
N ALA A 68 12.78 3.59 28.52
CA ALA A 68 12.33 3.11 29.83
C ALA A 68 10.88 3.56 30.14
N PHE A 69 10.52 4.78 29.75
CA PHE A 69 9.15 5.29 29.89
C PHE A 69 8.16 4.46 29.05
N PHE A 70 8.44 4.21 27.77
CA PHE A 70 7.55 3.40 26.92
C PHE A 70 7.34 2.00 27.45
N LYS A 71 8.41 1.32 27.85
CA LYS A 71 8.32 -0.02 28.45
C LYS A 71 7.46 -0.01 29.73
N GLN A 72 7.64 0.99 30.58
CA GLN A 72 6.85 1.14 31.80
C GLN A 72 5.39 1.46 31.50
N LEU A 73 5.12 2.39 30.59
CA LEU A 73 3.77 2.75 30.18
C LEU A 73 3.01 1.55 29.63
N ASN A 74 3.59 0.86 28.66
CA ASN A 74 2.98 -0.31 28.03
C ASN A 74 2.70 -1.43 29.04
N ALA A 75 3.65 -1.72 29.94
CA ALA A 75 3.46 -2.72 30.98
C ALA A 75 2.33 -2.36 31.95
N VAL A 76 2.28 -1.12 32.41
CA VAL A 76 1.25 -0.65 33.35
C VAL A 76 -0.12 -0.58 32.69
N TYR A 77 -0.18 -0.04 31.46
CA TYR A 77 -1.43 0.11 30.70
C TYR A 77 -2.08 -1.24 30.39
N LYS A 78 -1.32 -2.19 29.83
CA LYS A 78 -1.81 -3.55 29.52
C LYS A 78 -2.24 -4.33 30.75
N LYS A 79 -1.54 -4.16 31.87
CA LYS A 79 -1.94 -4.79 33.14
C LYS A 79 -3.31 -4.31 33.63
N LYS A 80 -3.64 -3.04 33.39
CA LYS A 80 -4.90 -2.41 33.83
C LYS A 80 -6.04 -2.56 32.82
N ASN A 81 -5.72 -2.54 31.52
CA ASN A 81 -6.67 -2.49 30.41
C ASN A 81 -6.32 -3.56 29.37
N ARG A 82 -6.67 -4.82 29.65
CA ARG A 82 -6.25 -5.99 28.82
C ARG A 82 -6.82 -6.00 27.40
N THR A 83 -7.93 -5.32 27.17
CA THR A 83 -8.63 -5.28 25.88
C THR A 83 -8.36 -4.00 25.08
N SER A 84 -7.64 -3.06 25.68
CA SER A 84 -7.29 -1.80 25.05
C SER A 84 -5.87 -1.83 24.52
N MET A 85 -5.62 -1.16 23.40
CA MET A 85 -4.36 -1.21 22.67
C MET A 85 -3.56 0.10 22.77
N LEU A 86 -2.25 0.01 22.67
CA LEU A 86 -1.34 1.14 22.47
C LEU A 86 -0.66 1.05 21.12
N ILE A 87 -0.77 2.12 20.33
CA ILE A 87 -0.32 2.20 18.94
C ILE A 87 0.76 3.27 18.84
N ALA A 88 1.89 2.96 18.20
CA ALA A 88 2.94 3.93 17.94
C ALA A 88 2.83 4.51 16.53
N GLU A 89 2.88 5.84 16.42
CA GLU A 89 3.30 6.47 15.17
C GLU A 89 4.80 6.69 15.26
N GLU A 90 5.54 5.81 14.59
CA GLU A 90 6.99 5.81 14.58
C GLU A 90 7.46 5.56 13.13
N SER A 91 8.09 6.57 12.53
CA SER A 91 8.41 6.62 11.11
C SER A 91 9.84 6.21 10.76
N THR A 92 10.65 5.86 11.78
CA THR A 92 12.05 5.46 11.59
C THR A 92 12.23 3.95 11.55
N ALA A 93 13.46 3.51 11.38
CA ALA A 93 13.85 2.10 11.45
C ALA A 93 14.15 1.64 12.90
N TRP A 94 13.56 2.28 13.93
CA TRP A 94 13.70 1.80 15.31
C TRP A 94 13.19 0.36 15.40
N PRO A 95 14.02 -0.57 15.89
CA PRO A 95 13.65 -1.98 15.94
C PRO A 95 12.74 -2.29 17.14
N MET A 96 11.89 -3.32 16.99
CA MET A 96 11.11 -3.88 18.08
C MET A 96 10.25 -2.83 18.83
N VAL A 97 9.52 -2.03 18.05
CA VAL A 97 8.51 -1.10 18.61
C VAL A 97 7.35 -1.91 19.17
N THR A 98 6.90 -2.93 18.45
CA THR A 98 5.85 -3.87 18.85
C THR A 98 6.43 -5.16 19.45
N GLY A 99 5.60 -5.94 20.12
CA GLY A 99 5.99 -7.22 20.70
C GLY A 99 6.12 -7.22 22.23
N ASP A 100 6.67 -8.31 22.79
CA ASP A 100 6.80 -8.44 24.25
C ASP A 100 8.02 -7.67 24.77
N ILE A 101 7.79 -6.92 25.86
CA ILE A 101 8.85 -6.16 26.58
C ILE A 101 9.97 -7.08 27.06
N LYS A 102 9.67 -8.36 27.34
CA LYS A 102 10.66 -9.34 27.80
C LYS A 102 11.70 -9.64 26.73
N ASP A 103 11.31 -9.54 25.45
CA ASP A 103 12.19 -9.75 24.31
C ASP A 103 12.97 -8.50 23.92
N GLY A 104 12.80 -7.41 24.70
CA GLY A 104 13.50 -6.14 24.51
C GLY A 104 12.68 -5.05 23.82
N SER A 105 11.46 -5.36 23.34
CA SER A 105 10.61 -4.42 22.62
C SER A 105 10.15 -3.24 23.49
N LEU A 106 9.61 -2.19 22.85
CA LEU A 106 8.97 -1.07 23.54
C LEU A 106 7.60 -1.46 24.13
N GLY A 107 6.98 -2.54 23.63
CA GLY A 107 5.75 -3.10 24.15
C GLY A 107 4.46 -2.57 23.54
N PHE A 108 4.50 -1.81 22.45
CA PHE A 108 3.30 -1.41 21.73
C PHE A 108 2.59 -2.61 21.10
N ASP A 109 1.28 -2.49 20.92
CA ASP A 109 0.50 -3.52 20.24
C ASP A 109 0.63 -3.40 18.72
N TYR A 110 0.69 -2.15 18.21
CA TYR A 110 0.79 -1.86 16.79
C TYR A 110 1.69 -0.67 16.51
N LYS A 111 2.22 -0.65 15.27
CA LYS A 111 2.96 0.47 14.70
C LYS A 111 2.30 0.91 13.39
N TRP A 112 2.17 2.20 13.16
CA TRP A 112 1.76 2.72 11.86
C TRP A 112 2.83 2.46 10.81
N ASN A 113 2.44 1.90 9.65
CA ASN A 113 3.35 1.64 8.54
C ASN A 113 3.47 2.88 7.63
N MET A 114 4.31 3.82 8.05
CA MET A 114 4.53 5.06 7.31
C MET A 114 5.31 4.80 6.00
N GLY A 115 6.19 3.77 5.95
CA GLY A 115 6.91 3.37 4.75
C GLY A 115 5.95 2.92 3.66
N TRP A 116 5.08 1.94 3.97
CA TRP A 116 4.03 1.50 3.04
C TRP A 116 3.13 2.66 2.59
N MET A 117 2.74 3.52 3.50
CA MET A 117 1.87 4.67 3.20
C MET A 117 2.51 5.59 2.15
N ASN A 118 3.77 5.97 2.34
CA ASN A 118 4.47 6.85 1.39
C ASN A 118 4.61 6.18 0.02
N ASP A 119 5.16 4.96 -0.04
CA ASP A 119 5.37 4.23 -1.28
C ASP A 119 4.05 4.01 -2.03
N PHE A 120 3.01 3.59 -1.30
CA PHE A 120 1.70 3.32 -1.89
C PHE A 120 1.03 4.58 -2.46
N LEU A 121 1.08 5.71 -1.73
CA LEU A 121 0.49 6.96 -2.20
C LEU A 121 1.27 7.55 -3.37
N ASP A 122 2.59 7.44 -3.38
CA ASP A 122 3.44 7.85 -4.51
C ASP A 122 3.13 7.04 -5.76
N PHE A 123 2.99 5.71 -5.62
CA PHE A 123 2.58 4.84 -6.72
C PHE A 123 1.19 5.18 -7.25
N MET A 124 0.19 5.34 -6.37
CA MET A 124 -1.20 5.60 -6.77
C MET A 124 -1.39 6.99 -7.39
N SER A 125 -0.60 7.97 -6.97
CA SER A 125 -0.64 9.33 -7.52
C SER A 125 0.03 9.46 -8.90
N ALA A 126 0.79 8.46 -9.31
CA ALA A 126 1.41 8.43 -10.64
C ALA A 126 0.37 8.10 -11.72
N ASP A 127 0.47 8.78 -12.88
CA ASP A 127 -0.30 8.41 -14.07
C ASP A 127 -0.09 6.91 -14.39
N PRO A 128 -1.16 6.14 -14.63
CA PRO A 128 -1.06 4.70 -14.90
C PRO A 128 -0.07 4.32 -16.00
N LEU A 129 0.17 5.21 -16.98
CA LEU A 129 1.17 5.01 -18.03
C LEU A 129 2.60 4.92 -17.48
N PHE A 130 2.89 5.59 -16.38
CA PHE A 130 4.23 5.66 -15.76
C PHE A 130 4.39 4.76 -14.54
N ARG A 131 3.32 4.13 -14.04
CA ARG A 131 3.34 3.26 -12.86
C ARG A 131 4.32 2.10 -12.97
N LYS A 132 4.60 1.60 -14.19
CA LYS A 132 5.60 0.55 -14.39
C LYS A 132 6.99 0.89 -13.85
N GLY A 133 7.38 2.16 -13.92
CA GLY A 133 8.66 2.64 -13.38
C GLY A 133 8.70 2.73 -11.84
N ARG A 134 7.53 2.64 -11.20
CA ARG A 134 7.34 2.70 -9.75
C ARG A 134 6.82 1.37 -9.15
N TYR A 135 6.78 0.31 -9.93
CA TYR A 135 6.21 -0.97 -9.53
C TYR A 135 6.82 -1.55 -8.24
N GLY A 136 8.11 -1.25 -7.98
CA GLY A 136 8.76 -1.62 -6.73
C GLY A 136 8.09 -1.03 -5.47
N GLU A 137 7.45 0.13 -5.57
CA GLU A 137 6.75 0.79 -4.47
C GLU A 137 5.54 -0.03 -3.98
N LEU A 138 4.94 -0.87 -4.83
CA LEU A 138 3.87 -1.81 -4.45
C LEU A 138 4.38 -3.02 -3.67
N THR A 139 5.60 -3.47 -3.97
CA THR A 139 6.10 -4.78 -3.52
C THR A 139 7.12 -4.66 -2.38
N PHE A 140 7.78 -3.52 -2.26
CA PHE A 140 8.87 -3.30 -1.30
C PHE A 140 8.44 -3.49 0.15
N SER A 141 7.23 -3.06 0.51
CA SER A 141 6.70 -3.20 1.88
C SER A 141 6.68 -4.64 2.39
N MET A 142 6.57 -5.63 1.49
CA MET A 142 6.57 -7.05 1.88
C MET A 142 7.93 -7.54 2.40
N ILE A 143 9.03 -6.82 2.13
CA ILE A 143 10.36 -7.15 2.65
C ILE A 143 10.41 -7.00 4.18
N TYR A 144 9.64 -6.05 4.72
CA TYR A 144 9.61 -5.76 6.16
C TYR A 144 8.22 -5.93 6.80
N ALA A 145 7.22 -6.41 6.06
CA ALA A 145 5.82 -6.50 6.52
C ALA A 145 5.62 -7.24 7.84
N TYR A 146 6.57 -8.12 8.20
CA TYR A 146 6.51 -8.97 9.41
C TYR A 146 7.56 -8.58 10.46
N SER A 147 8.24 -7.43 10.30
CA SER A 147 9.19 -6.93 11.30
C SER A 147 8.50 -6.30 12.51
N GLU A 148 7.26 -5.87 12.34
CA GLU A 148 6.41 -5.24 13.35
C GLU A 148 4.94 -5.60 13.11
N ASP A 149 4.09 -5.43 14.11
CA ASP A 149 2.65 -5.56 13.97
C ASP A 149 2.07 -4.26 13.35
N PHE A 150 2.08 -4.17 12.03
CA PHE A 150 1.75 -2.96 11.31
C PHE A 150 0.25 -2.70 11.14
N ILE A 151 -0.12 -1.41 11.22
CA ILE A 151 -1.37 -0.87 10.66
C ILE A 151 -1.02 -0.12 9.38
N LEU A 152 -1.64 -0.49 8.26
CA LEU A 152 -1.60 0.27 7.02
C LEU A 152 -2.46 1.51 7.19
N VAL A 153 -1.85 2.68 7.05
CA VAL A 153 -2.50 3.94 7.42
C VAL A 153 -2.71 4.84 6.21
N ILE A 154 -3.90 5.41 6.13
CA ILE A 154 -4.22 6.62 5.39
C ILE A 154 -4.94 7.50 6.40
N SER A 155 -4.17 8.31 7.12
CA SER A 155 -4.64 9.11 8.25
C SER A 155 -5.12 10.50 7.83
N HIS A 156 -5.40 11.36 8.80
CA HIS A 156 -5.67 12.77 8.54
C HIS A 156 -4.50 13.48 7.85
N ASP A 157 -3.27 13.11 8.19
CA ASP A 157 -2.06 13.77 7.68
C ASP A 157 -1.91 13.66 6.17
N GLU A 158 -2.42 12.59 5.56
CA GLU A 158 -2.35 12.38 4.12
C GLU A 158 -3.42 13.15 3.33
N VAL A 159 -4.44 13.68 3.99
CA VAL A 159 -5.63 14.27 3.34
C VAL A 159 -5.93 15.71 3.75
N VAL A 160 -4.91 16.44 4.22
CA VAL A 160 -4.99 17.84 4.68
C VAL A 160 -3.85 18.70 4.13
N HIS A 161 -3.97 20.00 4.30
CA HIS A 161 -2.90 21.00 4.07
C HIS A 161 -2.28 20.98 2.66
N GLY A 162 -3.10 20.84 1.62
CA GLY A 162 -2.66 20.85 0.22
C GLY A 162 -2.13 19.52 -0.28
N LYS A 163 -2.34 18.42 0.47
CA LYS A 163 -1.95 17.06 0.08
C LYS A 163 -3.02 16.34 -0.76
N CYS A 164 -4.17 16.94 -0.97
CA CYS A 164 -5.37 16.39 -1.60
C CYS A 164 -6.08 15.28 -0.83
N SER A 165 -7.41 15.19 -0.99
CA SER A 165 -8.17 14.01 -0.55
C SER A 165 -7.79 12.76 -1.37
N MET A 166 -8.13 11.56 -0.90
CA MET A 166 -7.77 10.33 -1.59
C MET A 166 -8.27 10.28 -3.03
N ILE A 167 -9.52 10.71 -3.28
CA ILE A 167 -10.06 10.75 -4.65
C ILE A 167 -9.29 11.72 -5.54
N ASN A 168 -8.80 12.84 -4.99
CA ASN A 168 -8.04 13.84 -5.74
C ASN A 168 -6.56 13.46 -5.94
N LYS A 169 -6.05 12.46 -5.22
CA LYS A 169 -4.74 11.86 -5.50
C LYS A 169 -4.75 10.95 -6.73
N MET A 170 -5.93 10.42 -7.10
CA MET A 170 -6.05 9.58 -8.30
C MET A 170 -5.87 10.49 -9.53
N PRO A 171 -4.96 10.13 -10.45
CA PRO A 171 -4.50 11.04 -11.51
C PRO A 171 -5.47 11.17 -12.69
N GLU A 172 -6.42 10.24 -12.85
CA GLU A 172 -7.32 10.18 -14.00
C GLU A 172 -8.18 11.43 -14.11
N ALA A 173 -8.40 11.90 -15.34
CA ALA A 173 -9.29 13.02 -15.63
C ALA A 173 -10.77 12.61 -15.67
N ASP A 174 -11.04 11.38 -16.15
CA ASP A 174 -12.40 10.82 -16.17
C ASP A 174 -12.83 10.40 -14.77
N ILE A 175 -14.02 10.83 -14.36
CA ILE A 175 -14.54 10.59 -13.01
C ILE A 175 -14.77 9.10 -12.74
N SER A 176 -15.16 8.33 -13.74
CA SER A 176 -15.41 6.88 -13.57
C SER A 176 -14.11 6.11 -13.39
N GLU A 177 -13.06 6.49 -14.11
CA GLU A 177 -11.72 5.91 -13.96
C GLU A 177 -11.09 6.31 -12.64
N LYS A 178 -11.22 7.59 -12.23
CA LYS A 178 -10.77 8.09 -10.93
C LYS A 178 -11.36 7.28 -9.77
N PHE A 179 -12.66 7.01 -9.80
CA PHE A 179 -13.30 6.15 -8.80
C PHE A 179 -12.93 4.66 -8.96
N ALA A 180 -12.62 4.20 -10.18
CA ALA A 180 -12.14 2.84 -10.39
C ALA A 180 -10.75 2.64 -9.76
N ASP A 181 -9.85 3.60 -9.96
CA ASP A 181 -8.51 3.59 -9.37
C ASP A 181 -8.56 3.65 -7.84
N LEU A 182 -9.42 4.52 -7.28
CA LEU A 182 -9.61 4.58 -5.83
C LEU A 182 -10.16 3.26 -5.24
N ARG A 183 -11.11 2.58 -5.94
CA ARG A 183 -11.56 1.24 -5.52
C ARG A 183 -10.44 0.22 -5.57
N THR A 184 -9.57 0.31 -6.57
CA THR A 184 -8.40 -0.56 -6.70
C THR A 184 -7.42 -0.33 -5.56
N ALA A 185 -7.14 0.93 -5.23
CA ALA A 185 -6.30 1.31 -4.09
C ALA A 185 -6.82 0.72 -2.77
N TYR A 186 -8.10 0.91 -2.48
CA TYR A 186 -8.69 0.37 -1.24
C TYR A 186 -8.75 -1.16 -1.25
N GLY A 187 -9.04 -1.77 -2.39
CA GLY A 187 -9.02 -3.23 -2.54
C GLY A 187 -7.64 -3.81 -2.24
N PHE A 188 -6.59 -3.24 -2.79
CA PHE A 188 -5.21 -3.65 -2.51
C PHE A 188 -4.86 -3.45 -1.03
N MET A 189 -5.16 -2.28 -0.45
CA MET A 189 -4.95 -2.02 0.97
C MET A 189 -5.63 -3.08 1.86
N TYR A 190 -6.90 -3.44 1.57
CA TYR A 190 -7.66 -4.39 2.37
C TYR A 190 -7.16 -5.82 2.26
N THR A 191 -6.56 -6.19 1.15
CA THR A 191 -6.02 -7.54 0.91
C THR A 191 -4.54 -7.68 1.21
N HIS A 192 -3.80 -6.58 1.36
CA HIS A 192 -2.41 -6.57 1.82
C HIS A 192 -2.32 -6.96 3.32
N PRO A 193 -1.27 -7.66 3.81
CA PRO A 193 -1.07 -7.92 5.24
C PRO A 193 -1.03 -6.66 6.11
N GLY A 194 -1.48 -6.76 7.34
CA GLY A 194 -1.55 -5.67 8.32
C GLY A 194 -2.98 -5.16 8.54
N LYS A 195 -3.24 -4.47 9.66
CA LYS A 195 -4.54 -3.85 9.96
C LYS A 195 -4.74 -2.59 9.11
N LYS A 196 -5.96 -2.05 9.07
CA LYS A 196 -6.36 -0.99 8.15
C LYS A 196 -6.81 0.25 8.91
N LEU A 197 -6.36 1.42 8.48
CA LEU A 197 -6.85 2.71 8.95
C LEU A 197 -7.13 3.61 7.75
N LEU A 198 -8.36 4.05 7.62
CA LEU A 198 -8.80 5.01 6.62
C LEU A 198 -9.46 6.18 7.35
N PHE A 199 -9.04 7.41 7.04
CA PHE A 199 -9.60 8.60 7.67
C PHE A 199 -11.03 8.87 7.21
N MET A 200 -11.84 9.46 8.10
CA MET A 200 -13.26 9.77 7.83
C MET A 200 -13.44 10.60 6.55
N GLY A 201 -14.51 10.32 5.80
CA GLY A 201 -14.82 10.98 4.52
C GLY A 201 -14.15 10.36 3.32
N GLN A 202 -13.08 9.60 3.50
CA GLN A 202 -12.37 8.93 2.41
C GLN A 202 -13.12 7.67 1.93
N ASP A 203 -13.93 7.07 2.78
CA ASP A 203 -14.78 5.90 2.51
C ASP A 203 -15.93 6.17 1.52
N PHE A 204 -16.30 7.44 1.33
CA PHE A 204 -17.25 7.85 0.30
C PHE A 204 -16.65 8.78 -0.75
N GLY A 205 -15.32 8.99 -0.71
CA GLY A 205 -14.59 9.77 -1.72
C GLY A 205 -14.88 11.26 -1.66
N GLN A 206 -14.87 11.85 -0.47
CA GLN A 206 -14.96 13.30 -0.30
C GLN A 206 -13.89 14.00 -1.12
N PHE A 207 -14.28 14.97 -1.95
CA PHE A 207 -13.36 15.69 -2.82
C PHE A 207 -12.52 16.73 -2.09
N ASN A 208 -13.13 17.47 -1.15
CA ASN A 208 -12.38 18.45 -0.37
C ASN A 208 -11.49 17.75 0.67
N GLU A 209 -10.36 18.38 0.95
CA GLU A 209 -9.55 18.01 2.09
C GLU A 209 -10.35 18.14 3.40
N TRP A 210 -9.99 17.32 4.38
CA TRP A 210 -10.56 17.47 5.70
C TRP A 210 -10.13 18.81 6.33
N TRP A 211 -11.08 19.45 6.97
CA TRP A 211 -10.85 20.71 7.69
C TRP A 211 -11.61 20.69 9.03
N GLU A 212 -10.90 20.89 10.12
CA GLU A 212 -11.42 20.79 11.48
C GLU A 212 -12.53 21.80 11.81
N LYS A 213 -12.67 22.89 11.02
CA LYS A 213 -13.67 23.94 11.23
C LYS A 213 -15.01 23.70 10.58
N LYS A 214 -15.16 22.63 9.84
CA LYS A 214 -16.42 22.27 9.20
C LYS A 214 -16.72 20.77 9.30
N SER A 215 -17.99 20.44 9.11
CA SER A 215 -18.45 19.04 8.93
C SER A 215 -17.85 18.44 7.66
N LEU A 216 -17.86 17.11 7.55
CA LEU A 216 -17.63 16.42 6.28
C LEU A 216 -18.68 16.87 5.25
N ASP A 217 -18.34 16.77 3.97
CA ASP A 217 -19.21 17.14 2.85
C ASP A 217 -20.25 16.03 2.58
N TRP A 218 -21.15 15.81 3.56
CA TRP A 218 -22.14 14.73 3.56
C TRP A 218 -23.09 14.75 2.36
N ASP A 219 -23.31 15.91 1.75
CA ASP A 219 -24.10 16.07 0.53
C ASP A 219 -23.49 15.36 -0.67
N GLU A 220 -22.19 15.09 -0.67
CA GLU A 220 -21.53 14.28 -1.70
C GLU A 220 -22.06 12.84 -1.75
N LEU A 221 -22.58 12.30 -0.65
CA LEU A 221 -23.25 11.01 -0.63
C LEU A 221 -24.51 10.95 -1.50
N SER A 222 -25.04 12.08 -1.95
CA SER A 222 -26.13 12.12 -2.93
C SER A 222 -25.66 11.86 -4.36
N LYS A 223 -24.36 11.99 -4.64
CA LYS A 223 -23.77 11.78 -5.97
C LYS A 223 -23.57 10.29 -6.26
N GLU A 224 -23.81 9.89 -7.49
CA GLU A 224 -23.85 8.47 -7.89
C GLU A 224 -22.54 7.73 -7.58
N TYR A 225 -21.38 8.27 -7.97
CA TYR A 225 -20.09 7.59 -7.75
C TYR A 225 -19.71 7.50 -6.28
N ASN A 226 -20.02 8.53 -5.49
CA ASN A 226 -19.79 8.53 -4.04
C ASN A 226 -20.64 7.48 -3.32
N GLN A 227 -21.95 7.36 -3.68
CA GLN A 227 -22.81 6.29 -3.18
C GLN A 227 -22.27 4.90 -3.52
N LYS A 228 -21.82 4.72 -4.75
CA LYS A 228 -21.28 3.45 -5.24
C LYS A 228 -19.95 3.09 -4.57
N LEU A 229 -19.08 4.08 -4.33
CA LEU A 229 -17.85 3.87 -3.55
C LEU A 229 -18.18 3.51 -2.10
N HIS A 230 -19.11 4.23 -1.45
CA HIS A 230 -19.52 3.92 -0.09
C HIS A 230 -20.10 2.49 0.00
N ARG A 231 -20.90 2.08 -0.99
CA ARG A 231 -21.38 0.69 -1.06
C ARG A 231 -20.21 -0.29 -1.22
N TYR A 232 -19.25 0.02 -2.07
CA TYR A 232 -18.04 -0.79 -2.23
C TYR A 232 -17.30 -0.98 -0.89
N MET A 233 -17.10 0.10 -0.14
CA MET A 233 -16.44 0.07 1.16
C MET A 233 -17.23 -0.75 2.19
N LYS A 234 -18.55 -0.64 2.20
CA LYS A 234 -19.41 -1.50 3.05
C LYS A 234 -19.25 -2.98 2.72
N ASP A 235 -19.33 -3.33 1.43
CA ASP A 235 -19.21 -4.72 0.99
C ASP A 235 -17.78 -5.25 1.22
N LEU A 236 -16.75 -4.41 1.05
CA LEU A 236 -15.36 -4.76 1.33
C LEU A 236 -15.12 -5.00 2.83
N ASN A 237 -15.70 -4.19 3.71
CA ASN A 237 -15.67 -4.40 5.16
C ASN A 237 -16.38 -5.70 5.58
N VAL A 238 -17.51 -6.04 4.94
CA VAL A 238 -18.21 -7.32 5.16
C VAL A 238 -17.32 -8.48 4.72
N LEU A 239 -16.69 -8.39 3.54
CA LEU A 239 -15.76 -9.39 3.05
C LEU A 239 -14.61 -9.57 4.02
N TYR A 240 -13.93 -8.49 4.43
CA TYR A 240 -12.81 -8.53 5.34
C TYR A 240 -13.15 -9.25 6.65
N LYS A 241 -14.30 -8.97 7.24
CA LYS A 241 -14.77 -9.63 8.47
C LYS A 241 -15.13 -11.10 8.28
N LYS A 242 -15.65 -11.45 7.09
CA LYS A 242 -16.10 -12.81 6.77
C LYS A 242 -14.97 -13.75 6.42
N GLU A 243 -13.88 -13.23 5.85
CA GLU A 243 -12.80 -14.01 5.28
C GLU A 243 -11.58 -14.02 6.21
N PRO A 244 -11.39 -15.06 7.05
CA PRO A 244 -10.26 -15.17 7.97
C PRO A 244 -8.90 -15.05 7.28
N ALA A 245 -8.79 -15.50 6.03
CA ALA A 245 -7.59 -15.37 5.23
C ALA A 245 -7.10 -13.90 5.07
N LEU A 246 -7.98 -12.91 5.23
CA LEU A 246 -7.60 -11.50 5.09
C LEU A 246 -7.06 -10.87 6.38
N TYR A 247 -7.17 -11.55 7.55
CA TYR A 247 -6.78 -10.93 8.81
C TYR A 247 -6.15 -11.84 9.87
N GLU A 248 -6.36 -13.16 9.83
CA GLU A 248 -5.89 -14.05 10.92
C GLU A 248 -4.37 -14.16 11.01
N LEU A 249 -3.70 -14.15 9.85
CA LEU A 249 -2.26 -14.29 9.71
C LEU A 249 -1.60 -12.99 9.19
N ASP A 250 -2.15 -11.83 9.54
CA ASP A 250 -1.61 -10.53 9.07
C ASP A 250 -0.15 -10.29 9.48
N TYR A 251 0.30 -10.90 10.58
CA TYR A 251 1.65 -10.74 11.14
C TYR A 251 2.48 -12.03 11.07
N ASN A 252 2.02 -12.98 10.26
CA ASN A 252 2.73 -14.24 10.04
C ASN A 252 3.01 -14.41 8.53
N PRO A 253 4.26 -14.63 8.11
CA PRO A 253 4.61 -14.83 6.69
C PRO A 253 3.85 -15.96 6.02
N GLU A 254 3.38 -16.98 6.76
CA GLU A 254 2.54 -18.04 6.23
C GLU A 254 1.19 -17.55 5.66
N GLY A 255 0.71 -16.36 6.10
CA GLY A 255 -0.54 -15.75 5.68
C GLY A 255 -0.52 -15.12 4.29
N PHE A 256 0.66 -15.06 3.64
CA PHE A 256 0.81 -14.38 2.34
C PHE A 256 1.84 -15.10 1.46
N GLU A 257 1.54 -15.17 0.18
CA GLU A 257 2.48 -15.68 -0.82
C GLU A 257 2.27 -14.97 -2.15
N TRP A 258 3.33 -14.44 -2.73
CA TRP A 258 3.30 -13.94 -4.10
C TRP A 258 3.06 -15.08 -5.11
N ILE A 259 2.13 -14.87 -6.03
CA ILE A 259 2.00 -15.66 -7.25
C ILE A 259 2.79 -14.96 -8.35
N ASN A 260 2.51 -13.68 -8.60
CA ASN A 260 3.27 -12.87 -9.54
C ASN A 260 3.45 -11.45 -8.99
N ASN A 261 4.71 -11.03 -8.86
CA ASN A 261 5.13 -9.69 -8.46
C ASN A 261 6.22 -9.11 -9.38
N ILE A 262 6.33 -9.65 -10.60
CA ILE A 262 7.35 -9.25 -11.59
C ILE A 262 6.75 -8.65 -12.88
N SER A 263 5.42 -8.59 -13.00
CA SER A 263 4.70 -8.04 -14.17
C SER A 263 4.64 -6.51 -14.15
N ALA A 264 5.80 -5.87 -14.04
CA ALA A 264 5.91 -4.40 -13.94
C ALA A 264 5.35 -3.69 -15.19
N ASP A 265 5.61 -4.22 -16.39
CA ASP A 265 5.13 -3.62 -17.64
C ASP A 265 3.60 -3.62 -17.76
N GLU A 266 2.93 -4.54 -17.08
CA GLU A 266 1.47 -4.67 -17.04
C GLU A 266 0.87 -4.01 -15.79
N CYS A 267 1.68 -3.68 -14.80
CA CYS A 267 1.27 -3.22 -13.46
C CYS A 267 0.21 -4.12 -12.83
N ILE A 268 0.44 -5.44 -12.89
CA ILE A 268 -0.40 -6.46 -12.27
C ILE A 268 0.37 -7.13 -11.15
N VAL A 269 -0.28 -7.32 -10.02
CA VAL A 269 0.20 -8.17 -8.93
C VAL A 269 -0.82 -9.27 -8.66
N SER A 270 -0.33 -10.43 -8.28
CA SER A 270 -1.18 -11.51 -7.78
C SER A 270 -0.53 -12.23 -6.61
N TYR A 271 -1.34 -12.61 -5.65
CA TYR A 271 -0.89 -13.24 -4.41
C TYR A 271 -2.00 -14.06 -3.77
N VAL A 272 -1.60 -14.91 -2.85
CA VAL A 272 -2.51 -15.70 -2.01
C VAL A 272 -2.51 -15.14 -0.59
N ARG A 273 -3.70 -15.05 -0.01
CA ARG A 273 -3.91 -14.85 1.43
C ARG A 273 -4.39 -16.15 2.04
N ARG A 274 -3.88 -16.49 3.23
CA ARG A 274 -4.20 -17.73 3.92
C ARG A 274 -4.73 -17.49 5.32
N ALA A 275 -5.69 -18.35 5.73
CA ALA A 275 -6.17 -18.45 7.10
C ALA A 275 -5.46 -19.60 7.85
N LYS A 276 -5.59 -19.61 9.18
CA LYS A 276 -5.03 -20.68 10.03
C LYS A 276 -5.60 -22.06 9.74
N ASN A 277 -6.84 -22.13 9.27
CA ASN A 277 -7.50 -23.38 8.88
C ASN A 277 -7.09 -23.89 7.48
N GLY A 278 -6.24 -23.15 6.77
CA GLY A 278 -5.79 -23.49 5.42
C GLY A 278 -6.66 -22.96 4.29
N ASP A 279 -7.72 -22.19 4.57
CA ASP A 279 -8.50 -21.50 3.54
C ASP A 279 -7.63 -20.47 2.82
N GLU A 280 -7.77 -20.43 1.49
CA GLU A 280 -6.96 -19.58 0.63
C GLU A 280 -7.83 -18.66 -0.25
N LEU A 281 -7.36 -17.44 -0.43
CA LEU A 281 -7.92 -16.49 -1.39
C LEU A 281 -6.82 -16.07 -2.38
N LEU A 282 -7.07 -16.27 -3.67
CA LEU A 282 -6.24 -15.72 -4.74
C LEU A 282 -6.72 -14.30 -5.03
N VAL A 283 -5.83 -13.34 -4.91
CA VAL A 283 -6.07 -11.92 -5.18
C VAL A 283 -5.30 -11.50 -6.41
N VAL A 284 -5.96 -10.82 -7.34
CA VAL A 284 -5.36 -10.28 -8.57
C VAL A 284 -5.73 -8.81 -8.69
N VAL A 285 -4.74 -7.94 -8.84
CA VAL A 285 -4.93 -6.49 -8.92
C VAL A 285 -4.25 -5.94 -10.16
N SER A 286 -4.98 -5.15 -10.95
CA SER A 286 -4.46 -4.40 -12.10
C SER A 286 -4.55 -2.89 -11.83
N PHE A 287 -3.42 -2.21 -11.96
CA PHE A 287 -3.30 -0.77 -11.75
C PHE A 287 -3.23 0.02 -13.06
N THR A 288 -3.72 -0.56 -14.16
CA THR A 288 -3.79 0.09 -15.48
C THR A 288 -5.23 0.08 -16.01
N PRO A 289 -5.62 1.06 -16.86
CA PRO A 289 -6.96 1.12 -17.44
C PRO A 289 -7.15 0.12 -18.61
N VAL A 290 -6.42 -1.00 -18.58
CA VAL A 290 -6.42 -2.00 -19.65
C VAL A 290 -7.24 -3.21 -19.23
N LEU A 291 -8.31 -3.52 -19.99
CA LEU A 291 -9.03 -4.78 -19.86
C LEU A 291 -8.18 -5.93 -20.40
N ARG A 292 -8.01 -6.99 -19.61
CA ARG A 292 -7.34 -8.22 -20.05
C ARG A 292 -8.31 -9.39 -19.99
N GLU A 293 -8.68 -9.88 -21.14
CA GLU A 293 -9.52 -11.08 -21.29
C GLU A 293 -8.62 -12.30 -21.51
N LYS A 294 -9.04 -13.45 -20.97
CA LYS A 294 -8.26 -14.71 -21.04
C LYS A 294 -6.80 -14.56 -20.55
N TYR A 295 -6.61 -13.78 -19.48
CA TYR A 295 -5.30 -13.62 -18.85
C TYR A 295 -4.96 -14.89 -18.06
N LYS A 296 -3.82 -15.50 -18.37
CA LYS A 296 -3.35 -16.72 -17.72
C LYS A 296 -2.64 -16.38 -16.43
N ILE A 297 -3.01 -17.06 -15.33
CA ILE A 297 -2.42 -16.86 -14.00
C ILE A 297 -2.18 -18.19 -13.31
N GLY A 298 -1.02 -18.34 -12.67
CA GLY A 298 -0.70 -19.51 -11.87
C GLY A 298 -1.56 -19.60 -10.62
N VAL A 299 -1.90 -20.83 -10.22
CA VAL A 299 -2.68 -21.09 -9.01
C VAL A 299 -1.94 -22.04 -8.07
N PRO A 300 -2.13 -21.91 -6.73
CA PRO A 300 -1.41 -22.73 -5.76
C PRO A 300 -1.84 -24.21 -5.77
N LYS A 301 -3.09 -24.51 -6.15
CA LYS A 301 -3.69 -25.85 -6.17
C LYS A 301 -4.49 -26.06 -7.45
N ALA A 302 -4.50 -27.28 -7.95
CA ALA A 302 -5.47 -27.68 -8.99
C ALA A 302 -6.89 -27.65 -8.44
N GLY A 303 -7.88 -27.38 -9.29
CA GLY A 303 -9.29 -27.41 -8.92
C GLY A 303 -10.11 -26.22 -9.43
N HIS A 304 -11.13 -25.87 -8.70
CA HIS A 304 -12.16 -24.92 -9.07
C HIS A 304 -11.99 -23.58 -8.35
N TYR A 305 -12.03 -22.46 -9.08
CA TYR A 305 -11.86 -21.10 -8.55
C TYR A 305 -13.08 -20.25 -8.84
N LYS A 306 -13.80 -19.86 -7.79
CA LYS A 306 -14.99 -19.00 -7.85
C LYS A 306 -14.63 -17.57 -7.49
N GLU A 307 -14.96 -16.61 -8.36
CA GLU A 307 -14.83 -15.18 -8.03
C GLU A 307 -15.84 -14.83 -6.91
N ILE A 308 -15.34 -14.36 -5.78
CA ILE A 308 -16.15 -13.97 -4.63
C ILE A 308 -16.26 -12.45 -4.48
N PHE A 309 -15.35 -11.70 -5.10
CA PHE A 309 -15.36 -10.25 -5.07
C PHE A 309 -14.69 -9.68 -6.32
N ASN A 310 -15.25 -8.58 -6.84
CA ASN A 310 -14.68 -7.86 -7.98
C ASN A 310 -15.02 -6.38 -7.88
N SER A 311 -14.00 -5.52 -7.85
CA SER A 311 -14.14 -4.07 -7.71
C SER A 311 -14.83 -3.40 -8.92
N ASN A 312 -14.88 -4.08 -10.07
CA ASN A 312 -15.48 -3.59 -11.30
C ASN A 312 -16.97 -3.95 -11.45
N ALA A 313 -17.61 -4.50 -10.40
CA ALA A 313 -19.04 -4.79 -10.45
C ALA A 313 -19.86 -3.51 -10.65
N LYS A 314 -20.93 -3.57 -11.45
CA LYS A 314 -21.80 -2.42 -11.76
C LYS A 314 -22.36 -1.74 -10.51
N LYS A 315 -22.65 -2.52 -9.45
CA LYS A 315 -23.13 -2.00 -8.17
C LYS A 315 -22.13 -1.07 -7.47
N TYR A 316 -20.85 -1.10 -7.86
CA TYR A 316 -19.79 -0.23 -7.36
C TYR A 316 -19.38 0.87 -8.36
N GLY A 317 -20.08 0.98 -9.49
CA GLY A 317 -19.76 1.95 -10.54
C GLY A 317 -18.78 1.44 -11.58
N GLY A 318 -18.45 0.15 -11.57
CA GLY A 318 -17.64 -0.47 -12.60
C GLY A 318 -18.43 -0.81 -13.87
N THR A 319 -17.71 -1.27 -14.89
CA THR A 319 -18.28 -1.65 -16.19
C THR A 319 -18.92 -3.05 -16.21
N GLY A 320 -18.72 -3.84 -15.14
CA GLY A 320 -19.28 -5.19 -14.99
C GLY A 320 -18.47 -6.28 -15.68
N LYS A 321 -17.16 -6.07 -15.87
CA LYS A 321 -16.24 -7.11 -16.34
C LYS A 321 -15.92 -8.06 -15.21
N LEU A 322 -16.62 -9.17 -15.14
CA LEU A 322 -16.60 -10.15 -14.03
C LEU A 322 -16.26 -11.54 -14.55
N ASN A 323 -15.80 -12.40 -13.66
CA ASN A 323 -15.65 -13.83 -13.87
C ASN A 323 -16.84 -14.57 -13.25
N SER A 324 -18.00 -14.51 -13.95
CA SER A 324 -19.28 -15.01 -13.42
C SER A 324 -19.35 -16.54 -13.29
N ARG A 325 -18.51 -17.26 -14.06
CA ARG A 325 -18.41 -18.72 -14.01
C ARG A 325 -17.20 -19.16 -13.22
N VAL A 326 -17.30 -20.31 -12.58
CA VAL A 326 -16.20 -20.97 -11.88
C VAL A 326 -15.12 -21.36 -12.89
N LYS A 327 -13.88 -20.98 -12.61
CA LYS A 327 -12.71 -21.31 -13.45
C LYS A 327 -12.16 -22.64 -13.01
N VAL A 328 -11.87 -23.51 -13.96
CA VAL A 328 -11.21 -24.78 -13.73
C VAL A 328 -9.74 -24.65 -14.08
N SER A 329 -8.87 -25.09 -13.18
CA SER A 329 -7.43 -25.08 -13.45
C SER A 329 -7.05 -26.10 -14.50
N GLN A 330 -6.01 -25.77 -15.25
CA GLN A 330 -5.38 -26.66 -16.25
C GLN A 330 -3.95 -26.93 -15.83
N GLU A 331 -3.48 -28.15 -16.05
CA GLU A 331 -2.05 -28.50 -15.90
C GLU A 331 -1.24 -27.81 -17.02
N SER A 332 -0.98 -26.53 -16.80
CA SER A 332 -0.26 -25.67 -17.72
C SER A 332 0.50 -24.64 -16.92
N GLU A 333 1.82 -24.72 -16.94
CA GLU A 333 2.71 -23.90 -16.10
C GLU A 333 2.52 -22.40 -16.36
N CYS A 334 2.40 -21.64 -15.26
CA CYS A 334 2.37 -20.17 -15.23
C CYS A 334 2.83 -19.68 -13.87
N ASP A 335 3.57 -18.56 -13.81
CA ASP A 335 4.01 -17.92 -12.57
C ASP A 335 4.73 -18.89 -11.61
N ASN A 336 5.56 -19.81 -12.14
CA ASN A 336 6.21 -20.90 -11.40
C ASN A 336 5.23 -21.84 -10.67
N ARG A 337 3.98 -21.96 -11.17
CA ARG A 337 2.97 -22.91 -10.68
C ARG A 337 2.68 -23.93 -11.77
N LYS A 338 2.49 -25.19 -11.35
CA LYS A 338 2.15 -26.30 -12.26
C LYS A 338 0.79 -26.09 -12.93
N ASP A 339 -0.14 -25.49 -12.17
CA ASP A 339 -1.53 -25.30 -12.58
C ASP A 339 -1.82 -23.82 -12.78
N SER A 340 -2.72 -23.51 -13.72
CA SER A 340 -3.13 -22.15 -14.05
C SER A 340 -4.61 -22.07 -14.39
N ILE A 341 -5.18 -20.87 -14.29
CA ILE A 341 -6.53 -20.53 -14.74
C ILE A 341 -6.48 -19.36 -15.73
N TYR A 342 -7.52 -19.24 -16.56
CA TYR A 342 -7.73 -18.09 -17.42
C TYR A 342 -8.84 -17.21 -16.86
N ILE A 343 -8.53 -15.94 -16.62
CA ILE A 343 -9.46 -14.98 -16.02
C ILE A 343 -9.59 -13.71 -16.85
N THR A 344 -10.66 -12.97 -16.59
CA THR A 344 -10.79 -11.58 -17.02
C THR A 344 -10.32 -10.68 -15.89
N ILE A 345 -9.29 -9.85 -16.14
CA ILE A 345 -8.84 -8.81 -15.20
C ILE A 345 -9.43 -7.49 -15.66
N PRO A 346 -10.26 -6.83 -14.81
CA PRO A 346 -10.86 -5.56 -15.17
C PRO A 346 -9.82 -4.41 -15.19
N PRO A 347 -10.08 -3.35 -15.96
CA PRO A 347 -9.26 -2.15 -15.94
C PRO A 347 -9.36 -1.49 -14.57
N LEU A 348 -8.23 -0.97 -14.04
CA LEU A 348 -8.16 -0.34 -12.72
C LEU A 348 -9.05 -1.12 -11.73
N GLY A 349 -8.66 -2.38 -11.45
CA GLY A 349 -9.54 -3.23 -10.68
C GLY A 349 -8.90 -4.44 -10.03
N MET A 350 -9.64 -5.03 -9.11
CA MET A 350 -9.25 -6.18 -8.31
C MET A 350 -10.29 -7.29 -8.40
N CYS A 351 -9.81 -8.53 -8.53
CA CYS A 351 -10.61 -9.75 -8.42
C CYS A 351 -10.10 -10.61 -7.26
N ILE A 352 -11.01 -11.23 -6.53
CA ILE A 352 -10.68 -12.21 -5.48
C ILE A 352 -11.38 -13.52 -5.80
N PHE A 353 -10.60 -14.61 -5.83
CA PHE A 353 -11.10 -15.95 -6.07
C PHE A 353 -10.89 -16.82 -4.84
N ARG A 354 -11.86 -17.71 -4.62
CA ARG A 354 -11.76 -18.78 -3.64
C ARG A 354 -11.63 -20.12 -4.36
N HIS A 355 -10.72 -20.96 -3.89
CA HIS A 355 -10.72 -22.37 -4.25
C HIS A 355 -11.97 -23.04 -3.62
N VAL A 356 -12.74 -23.76 -4.41
CA VAL A 356 -13.98 -24.41 -4.00
C VAL A 356 -13.94 -25.89 -4.35
N ASP A 357 -14.57 -26.73 -3.51
CA ASP A 357 -14.66 -28.15 -3.78
C ASP A 357 -15.61 -28.41 -4.95
N GLU A 358 -15.26 -29.38 -5.81
CA GLU A 358 -16.03 -29.75 -6.99
C GLU A 358 -17.47 -30.09 -6.68
N GLU A 359 -17.70 -30.80 -5.55
CA GLU A 359 -19.02 -31.19 -5.07
C GLU A 359 -19.95 -30.02 -4.75
N THR A 360 -19.39 -28.83 -4.54
CA THR A 360 -20.13 -27.60 -4.22
C THR A 360 -20.51 -26.76 -5.44
N VAL A 361 -20.09 -27.19 -6.66
CA VAL A 361 -20.26 -26.44 -7.90
C VAL A 361 -21.16 -27.22 -8.85
N THR A 362 -22.19 -26.56 -9.39
CA THR A 362 -23.05 -27.17 -10.40
C THR A 362 -22.43 -27.05 -11.80
N ALA A 363 -22.72 -28.00 -12.69
CA ALA A 363 -22.17 -28.02 -14.05
C ALA A 363 -22.45 -26.69 -14.82
N ASP A 364 -23.57 -26.03 -14.56
CA ASP A 364 -23.94 -24.77 -15.21
C ASP A 364 -23.10 -23.57 -14.72
N GLU A 365 -22.45 -23.68 -13.54
CA GLU A 365 -21.56 -22.65 -12.99
C GLU A 365 -20.14 -22.74 -13.55
N ILE A 366 -19.77 -23.85 -14.19
CA ILE A 366 -18.40 -24.10 -14.66
C ILE A 366 -18.17 -23.45 -16.03
N GLU A 367 -17.05 -22.76 -16.20
CA GLU A 367 -16.53 -22.35 -17.49
C GLU A 367 -15.62 -23.47 -18.03
N ILE A 368 -16.11 -24.14 -19.10
CA ILE A 368 -15.32 -25.17 -19.78
C ILE A 368 -14.15 -24.47 -20.48
N PRO A 369 -12.90 -24.80 -20.16
CA PRO A 369 -11.74 -24.20 -20.82
C PRO A 369 -11.76 -24.51 -22.33
N GLU A 370 -11.64 -23.48 -23.17
CA GLU A 370 -11.32 -23.72 -24.58
C GLU A 370 -9.92 -24.36 -24.61
N ILE A 371 -9.80 -25.58 -25.17
CA ILE A 371 -8.51 -26.23 -25.44
C ILE A 371 -7.81 -25.37 -26.46
N VAL A 372 -6.88 -24.55 -26.08
CA VAL A 372 -5.99 -23.86 -27.01
C VAL A 372 -4.95 -24.88 -27.46
N ASP A 373 -5.29 -25.60 -28.54
CA ASP A 373 -4.34 -26.45 -29.23
C ASP A 373 -3.17 -25.58 -29.70
N THR A 374 -2.07 -25.62 -29.00
CA THR A 374 -0.80 -25.07 -29.44
C THR A 374 -0.24 -25.99 -30.53
N LYS A 375 -0.88 -26.04 -31.71
CA LYS A 375 -0.24 -26.50 -32.91
C LYS A 375 0.86 -25.50 -33.24
N ILE A 376 2.07 -25.85 -32.88
CA ILE A 376 3.29 -25.24 -33.39
C ILE A 376 3.25 -25.44 -34.92
N THR A 377 2.70 -24.49 -35.63
CA THR A 377 2.90 -24.40 -37.09
C THR A 377 4.36 -24.04 -37.30
N LYS A 378 5.18 -25.05 -37.57
CA LYS A 378 6.47 -24.84 -38.22
C LYS A 378 6.21 -24.10 -39.53
N SER A 379 6.37 -22.79 -39.55
CA SER A 379 6.48 -22.03 -40.77
C SER A 379 7.88 -22.25 -41.35
N GLU A 380 8.02 -23.22 -42.20
CA GLU A 380 9.07 -23.23 -43.23
C GLU A 380 8.76 -22.08 -44.16
N ASN A 381 9.52 -21.00 -44.07
CA ASN A 381 9.88 -20.12 -45.18
C ASN A 381 10.76 -18.99 -44.67
N VAL A 382 12.07 -19.23 -44.69
CA VAL A 382 13.07 -18.17 -44.60
C VAL A 382 13.30 -17.63 -46.01
N PRO A 383 12.95 -16.40 -46.36
CA PRO A 383 13.40 -15.79 -47.59
C PRO A 383 14.90 -15.47 -47.51
N LYS A 384 15.64 -15.94 -48.51
CA LYS A 384 17.06 -15.64 -48.73
C LYS A 384 17.27 -14.11 -48.81
N ALA A 385 18.21 -13.61 -48.05
CA ALA A 385 18.64 -12.22 -48.08
C ALA A 385 19.26 -11.88 -49.45
N GLU A 386 18.62 -11.01 -50.22
CA GLU A 386 19.23 -10.31 -51.32
C GLU A 386 20.08 -9.14 -50.83
N LYS A 387 21.33 -9.10 -51.34
CA LYS A 387 22.29 -8.02 -51.09
C LYS A 387 21.85 -6.75 -51.79
N VAL A 388 21.34 -5.76 -51.07
CA VAL A 388 21.13 -4.41 -51.61
C VAL A 388 22.37 -3.57 -51.30
N LYS A 389 23.01 -3.10 -52.38
CA LYS A 389 24.16 -2.19 -52.37
C LYS A 389 23.74 -0.83 -51.83
N ALA A 390 24.46 -0.36 -50.78
CA ALA A 390 24.32 0.98 -50.24
C ALA A 390 24.75 2.05 -51.25
N LYS A 391 23.83 2.94 -51.66
CA LYS A 391 24.15 4.22 -52.29
C LYS A 391 24.10 5.29 -51.20
N LYS A 392 25.28 5.90 -50.96
CA LYS A 392 25.41 7.14 -50.18
C LYS A 392 24.64 8.27 -50.89
N LYS A 393 23.73 8.91 -50.16
CA LYS A 393 23.24 10.25 -50.49
C LYS A 393 23.51 11.14 -49.27
N GLU A 394 24.33 12.15 -49.48
CA GLU A 394 24.57 13.25 -48.55
C GLU A 394 23.30 14.10 -48.47
N MET A 395 22.93 14.49 -47.25
CA MET A 395 21.99 15.58 -46.99
C MET A 395 22.62 16.58 -46.02
N PRO A 396 22.37 17.89 -46.21
CA PRO A 396 23.07 18.97 -45.51
C PRO A 396 22.53 19.14 -44.09
N GLY A 397 23.44 19.55 -43.19
CA GLY A 397 23.10 19.78 -41.78
C GLY A 397 22.39 21.10 -41.54
N GLU A 398 21.39 21.03 -40.67
CA GLU A 398 20.95 22.17 -39.86
C GLU A 398 21.16 21.84 -38.39
N ILE A 399 22.07 22.59 -37.75
CA ILE A 399 22.40 22.47 -36.33
C ILE A 399 21.40 23.32 -35.58
N ASN A 400 20.60 22.67 -34.78
CA ASN A 400 19.58 23.29 -33.94
C ASN A 400 20.24 24.14 -32.83
N LYS A 401 19.97 25.45 -32.81
CA LYS A 401 20.56 26.44 -31.88
C LYS A 401 19.98 26.45 -30.46
N GLU A 402 19.07 25.55 -30.11
CA GLU A 402 18.44 25.52 -28.80
C GLU A 402 19.27 24.78 -27.73
N THR A 403 20.02 23.75 -28.09
CA THR A 403 20.80 22.96 -27.12
C THR A 403 22.04 23.68 -26.54
N GLN A 404 22.41 24.83 -27.08
CA GLN A 404 23.54 25.63 -26.56
C GLN A 404 23.14 26.69 -25.52
N LYS A 405 21.86 27.01 -25.36
CA LYS A 405 21.40 27.98 -24.35
C LYS A 405 21.32 27.36 -22.96
N ASP A 406 20.86 26.13 -22.85
CA ASP A 406 20.64 25.47 -21.55
C ASP A 406 21.96 25.11 -20.84
N SER A 407 23.00 24.74 -21.60
CA SER A 407 24.34 24.48 -21.03
C SER A 407 25.08 25.72 -20.51
N LYS A 408 24.71 26.92 -21.00
CA LYS A 408 25.28 28.19 -20.50
C LYS A 408 24.60 28.68 -19.22
N ILE A 409 23.29 28.45 -19.07
CA ILE A 409 22.52 28.82 -17.87
C ILE A 409 22.95 27.97 -16.67
N GLU A 410 23.18 26.68 -16.89
CA GLU A 410 23.62 25.77 -15.82
C GLU A 410 25.03 26.06 -15.33
N LYS A 411 25.93 26.49 -16.24
CA LYS A 411 27.31 26.91 -15.87
C LYS A 411 27.36 28.28 -15.16
N GLN A 412 26.38 29.15 -15.40
CA GLN A 412 26.29 30.41 -14.68
C GLN A 412 25.74 30.23 -13.26
N LYS A 413 24.71 29.40 -13.06
CA LYS A 413 24.18 29.08 -11.72
C LYS A 413 25.23 28.42 -10.81
N LYS A 414 26.03 27.48 -11.32
CA LYS A 414 27.13 26.88 -10.55
C LYS A 414 28.24 27.86 -10.14
N LYS A 415 28.47 28.93 -10.90
CA LYS A 415 29.44 29.97 -10.55
C LYS A 415 28.92 30.98 -9.53
N GLU A 416 27.64 31.25 -9.50
CA GLU A 416 27.02 32.11 -8.47
C GLU A 416 26.98 31.42 -7.12
N THR A 417 26.58 30.14 -7.06
CA THR A 417 26.58 29.36 -5.81
C THR A 417 27.99 29.23 -5.19
N GLN A 418 29.06 29.14 -6.02
CA GLN A 418 30.43 29.10 -5.53
C GLN A 418 30.96 30.47 -5.07
N ARG A 419 30.32 31.56 -5.46
CA ARG A 419 30.70 32.93 -5.00
C ARG A 419 30.01 33.30 -3.70
N GLU A 420 28.80 32.81 -3.48
CA GLU A 420 28.08 32.99 -2.20
C GLU A 420 28.73 32.22 -1.07
N THR A 421 29.11 30.95 -1.30
CA THR A 421 29.82 30.14 -0.29
C THR A 421 31.20 30.67 0.11
N LYS A 422 31.83 31.51 -0.76
CA LYS A 422 33.13 32.16 -0.44
C LYS A 422 32.99 33.49 0.30
N LYS A 423 31.79 34.07 0.37
CA LYS A 423 31.52 35.32 1.13
C LYS A 423 31.06 35.05 2.55
N GLU A 424 30.63 33.84 2.88
CA GLU A 424 30.25 33.45 4.23
C GLU A 424 31.42 32.88 5.07
N THR A 425 32.62 32.81 4.47
CA THR A 425 33.82 32.28 5.17
C THR A 425 34.92 33.33 5.32
N GLN A 426 34.59 34.61 5.27
CA GLN A 426 35.41 35.74 5.69
C GLN A 426 34.57 36.61 6.71
#